data_5cfbce315ccdf5597c355f69e6eb6d4f
#
_entry.id   5cfbce315ccdf5597c355f69e6eb6d4f
#
_cell.length_a   1.000
_cell.length_b   1.000
_cell.length_c   1.000
_cell.angle_alpha   90.00
_cell.angle_beta   90.00
_cell.angle_gamma   90.00
#
_symmetry.space_group_name_H-M   'P 1'
#
loop_
_entity.id
_entity.type
_entity.pdbx_description
1 polymer ?
#
loop_
_entity_poly.entity_id
_entity_poly.type
_entity_poly.pdbx_seq_one_letter_code
_entity_poly.pdbx_strand_id
1 'polypeptide(L)'
;KLADPGWSDIATTNAVARLLLEPLGYQVKVDSLAVPIIYGGLKDGQVDAFLGSWMPAHQGFHDKFVANGDVQQLSRNLQGTEFTLAVPDYVWNGGVRDFADLNKHADQFGRKLYGIGSGAPANLSLQAIIKDDAFGLGKWKLVESSEQAMLAQVDRAVKKQQYIAFLGWTPHPMNVKLNMHYLTGGEKWFGSKGDVFTLTRKGYPQACPNAAKLLSNLSFTLDMENTIMAEVVDKKISFDDAAKAWVRAHPEALDGWLTGVTTKEGADAVAAVRRTL
;
A
#
# COMPACT_ATOMS: atom_id res chain seq x y z
N LYS A 1 -0.61 -15.95 9.15
CA LYS A 1 -0.73 -14.58 9.62
C LYS A 1 -0.25 -13.63 8.54
N LEU A 2 -1.10 -12.71 8.12
CA LEU A 2 -0.78 -11.60 7.22
C LEU A 2 -0.58 -10.32 8.03
N ALA A 3 0.14 -9.35 7.48
CA ALA A 3 0.35 -8.06 8.10
C ALA A 3 -0.31 -6.93 7.29
N ASP A 4 -0.80 -5.91 7.99
CA ASP A 4 -1.42 -4.72 7.42
C ASP A 4 -0.86 -3.46 8.12
N PRO A 5 -0.19 -2.55 7.38
CA PRO A 5 0.28 -1.30 7.96
C PRO A 5 -0.83 -0.24 8.15
N GLY A 6 -2.09 -0.60 7.90
CA GLY A 6 -3.24 0.29 7.97
C GLY A 6 -3.47 1.08 6.68
N TRP A 7 -3.10 0.50 5.54
CA TRP A 7 -3.27 1.10 4.21
C TRP A 7 -4.39 0.42 3.44
N SER A 8 -5.20 1.20 2.73
CA SER A 8 -6.38 0.70 2.02
C SER A 8 -6.04 -0.30 0.90
N ASP A 9 -4.92 -0.11 0.19
CA ASP A 9 -4.43 -1.03 -0.82
C ASP A 9 -4.04 -2.39 -0.21
N ILE A 10 -3.37 -2.39 0.95
CA ILE A 10 -2.98 -3.62 1.63
C ILE A 10 -4.17 -4.30 2.32
N ALA A 11 -5.12 -3.54 2.82
CA ALA A 11 -6.40 -4.10 3.28
C ALA A 11 -7.13 -4.82 2.13
N THR A 12 -7.09 -4.24 0.91
CA THR A 12 -7.66 -4.84 -0.31
C THR A 12 -6.98 -6.17 -0.65
N THR A 13 -5.65 -6.18 -0.76
CA THR A 13 -4.90 -7.40 -1.14
C THR A 13 -5.00 -8.48 -0.06
N ASN A 14 -5.01 -8.11 1.22
CA ASN A 14 -5.25 -9.03 2.33
C ASN A 14 -6.67 -9.62 2.30
N ALA A 15 -7.69 -8.83 1.95
CA ALA A 15 -9.07 -9.32 1.83
C ALA A 15 -9.20 -10.36 0.71
N VAL A 16 -8.57 -10.11 -0.45
CA VAL A 16 -8.51 -11.11 -1.55
C VAL A 16 -7.77 -12.37 -1.10
N ALA A 17 -6.59 -12.22 -0.49
CA ALA A 17 -5.82 -13.38 -0.02
C ALA A 17 -6.62 -14.21 1.00
N ARG A 18 -7.34 -13.59 1.93
CA ARG A 18 -8.20 -14.25 2.91
C ARG A 18 -9.37 -14.97 2.23
N LEU A 19 -10.08 -14.29 1.32
CA LEU A 19 -11.18 -14.85 0.54
C LEU A 19 -10.80 -16.15 -0.17
N LEU A 20 -9.55 -16.26 -0.61
CA LEU A 20 -9.05 -17.44 -1.29
C LEU A 20 -8.51 -18.50 -0.31
N LEU A 21 -7.77 -18.11 0.72
CA LEU A 21 -7.13 -19.04 1.66
C LEU A 21 -8.11 -19.77 2.58
N GLU A 22 -9.17 -19.09 3.06
CA GLU A 22 -10.10 -19.69 4.02
C GLU A 22 -10.89 -20.88 3.45
N PRO A 23 -11.44 -20.82 2.21
CA PRO A 23 -12.10 -21.98 1.60
C PRO A 23 -11.15 -23.16 1.33
N LEU A 24 -9.85 -22.91 1.26
CA LEU A 24 -8.83 -23.95 1.12
C LEU A 24 -8.48 -24.63 2.46
N GLY A 25 -9.11 -24.24 3.57
CA GLY A 25 -8.92 -24.82 4.89
C GLY A 25 -7.86 -24.11 5.75
N TYR A 26 -7.40 -22.89 5.37
CA TYR A 26 -6.48 -22.11 6.18
C TYR A 26 -7.23 -21.14 7.10
N GLN A 27 -6.71 -20.98 8.32
CA GLN A 27 -7.14 -19.91 9.21
C GLN A 27 -6.30 -18.68 8.92
N VAL A 28 -6.93 -17.58 8.51
CA VAL A 28 -6.23 -16.33 8.18
C VAL A 28 -6.43 -15.31 9.29
N LYS A 29 -5.33 -14.80 9.81
CA LYS A 29 -5.30 -13.66 10.72
C LYS A 29 -4.53 -12.52 10.08
N VAL A 30 -5.11 -11.31 10.10
CA VAL A 30 -4.45 -10.09 9.67
C VAL A 30 -4.12 -9.26 10.90
N ASP A 31 -2.83 -9.00 11.14
CA ASP A 31 -2.35 -8.19 12.25
C ASP A 31 -2.01 -6.78 11.75
N SER A 32 -2.57 -5.75 12.40
CA SER A 32 -2.23 -4.35 12.11
C SER A 32 -0.93 -3.97 12.80
N LEU A 33 0.12 -3.69 12.02
CA LEU A 33 1.48 -3.50 12.49
C LEU A 33 2.20 -2.41 11.68
N ALA A 34 2.99 -1.56 12.33
CA ALA A 34 3.85 -0.61 11.62
C ALA A 34 4.91 -1.35 10.78
N VAL A 35 5.32 -0.75 9.64
CA VAL A 35 6.24 -1.39 8.68
C VAL A 35 7.52 -1.95 9.33
N PRO A 36 8.24 -1.24 10.23
CA PRO A 36 9.41 -1.82 10.90
C PRO A 36 9.10 -3.09 11.71
N ILE A 37 7.91 -3.15 12.33
CA ILE A 37 7.45 -4.31 13.11
C ILE A 37 7.08 -5.47 12.17
N ILE A 38 6.53 -5.18 10.98
CA ILE A 38 6.23 -6.20 9.97
C ILE A 38 7.50 -6.92 9.54
N TYR A 39 8.56 -6.18 9.17
CA TYR A 39 9.83 -6.79 8.76
C TYR A 39 10.50 -7.56 9.90
N GLY A 40 10.47 -7.03 11.13
CA GLY A 40 10.93 -7.77 12.31
C GLY A 40 10.13 -9.05 12.55
N GLY A 41 8.81 -8.96 12.47
CA GLY A 41 7.89 -10.10 12.63
C GLY A 41 8.06 -11.19 11.57
N LEU A 42 8.36 -10.81 10.30
CA LEU A 42 8.72 -11.77 9.25
C LEU A 42 10.02 -12.48 9.59
N LYS A 43 11.06 -11.74 9.99
CA LYS A 43 12.35 -12.31 10.41
C LYS A 43 12.17 -13.29 11.56
N ASP A 44 11.41 -12.91 12.59
CA ASP A 44 11.25 -13.68 13.82
C ASP A 44 10.16 -14.77 13.71
N GLY A 45 9.51 -14.93 12.52
CA GLY A 45 8.48 -15.92 12.26
C GLY A 45 7.14 -15.64 12.94
N GLN A 46 6.91 -14.43 13.42
CA GLN A 46 5.64 -14.01 14.03
C GLN A 46 4.60 -13.58 12.99
N VAL A 47 5.04 -13.14 11.82
CA VAL A 47 4.26 -12.86 10.61
C VAL A 47 4.66 -13.87 9.54
N ASP A 48 3.70 -14.44 8.82
CA ASP A 48 3.98 -15.41 7.76
C ASP A 48 4.19 -14.73 6.40
N ALA A 49 3.36 -13.73 6.07
CA ALA A 49 3.45 -13.01 4.80
C ALA A 49 3.03 -11.53 4.92
N PHE A 50 3.58 -10.72 4.03
CA PHE A 50 3.26 -9.31 3.83
C PHE A 50 3.14 -9.00 2.34
N LEU A 51 1.98 -8.52 1.90
CA LEU A 51 1.67 -8.28 0.50
C LEU A 51 1.93 -6.83 0.06
N GLY A 52 2.52 -6.02 0.94
CA GLY A 52 2.64 -4.59 0.78
C GLY A 52 4.06 -4.05 0.77
N SER A 53 5.04 -4.80 0.26
CA SER A 53 6.41 -4.30 0.15
C SER A 53 6.58 -3.39 -1.07
N TRP A 54 6.31 -2.12 -0.87
CA TRP A 54 6.37 -1.07 -1.89
C TRP A 54 7.81 -0.68 -2.23
N MET A 55 8.24 -0.94 -3.47
CA MET A 55 9.55 -0.55 -3.97
C MET A 55 9.45 0.65 -4.93
N PRO A 56 10.38 1.60 -4.87
CA PRO A 56 11.64 1.60 -4.09
C PRO A 56 11.53 2.09 -2.63
N ALA A 57 10.36 2.48 -2.13
CA ALA A 57 10.19 3.05 -0.79
C ALA A 57 10.79 2.17 0.32
N HIS A 58 10.61 0.86 0.22
CA HIS A 58 11.08 -0.11 1.20
C HIS A 58 12.54 -0.56 0.98
N GLN A 59 13.33 0.12 0.11
CA GLN A 59 14.71 -0.30 -0.22
C GLN A 59 15.56 -0.52 1.03
N GLY A 60 15.52 0.38 2.00
CA GLY A 60 16.31 0.23 3.24
C GLY A 60 15.92 -1.01 4.07
N PHE A 61 14.65 -1.42 4.02
CA PHE A 61 14.22 -2.68 4.64
C PHE A 61 14.63 -3.89 3.81
N HIS A 62 14.56 -3.82 2.48
CA HIS A 62 15.07 -4.88 1.60
C HIS A 62 16.55 -5.12 1.83
N ASP A 63 17.37 -4.07 1.87
CA ASP A 63 18.83 -4.19 2.12
C ASP A 63 19.09 -4.85 3.48
N LYS A 64 18.29 -4.52 4.48
CA LYS A 64 18.48 -5.03 5.85
C LYS A 64 17.97 -6.46 6.06
N PHE A 65 16.86 -6.85 5.45
CA PHE A 65 16.15 -8.08 5.78
C PHE A 65 16.07 -9.08 4.63
N VAL A 66 15.92 -8.60 3.38
CA VAL A 66 15.77 -9.47 2.21
C VAL A 66 17.13 -9.84 1.64
N ALA A 67 18.04 -8.88 1.46
CA ALA A 67 19.35 -9.13 0.89
C ALA A 67 20.22 -10.09 1.74
N ASN A 68 20.05 -10.08 3.06
CA ASN A 68 20.75 -11.01 3.96
C ASN A 68 20.02 -12.36 4.15
N GLY A 69 18.84 -12.53 3.54
CA GLY A 69 18.09 -13.78 3.58
C GLY A 69 17.29 -14.04 4.87
N ASP A 70 17.08 -13.03 5.72
CA ASP A 70 16.22 -13.13 6.91
C ASP A 70 14.74 -13.16 6.51
N VAL A 71 14.37 -12.44 5.43
CA VAL A 71 13.04 -12.38 4.85
C VAL A 71 13.12 -12.79 3.39
N GLN A 72 12.14 -13.52 2.90
CA GLN A 72 12.11 -14.03 1.53
C GLN A 72 11.13 -13.22 0.68
N GLN A 73 11.61 -12.67 -0.46
CA GLN A 73 10.73 -12.12 -1.48
C GLN A 73 10.15 -13.27 -2.31
N LEU A 74 8.81 -13.33 -2.37
CA LEU A 74 8.09 -14.42 -3.01
C LEU A 74 7.76 -14.10 -4.47
N SER A 75 7.09 -12.97 -4.69
CA SER A 75 6.65 -12.53 -6.02
C SER A 75 6.43 -11.02 -6.07
N ARG A 76 6.39 -10.46 -7.26
CA ARG A 76 5.85 -9.13 -7.52
C ARG A 76 4.33 -9.27 -7.73
N ASN A 77 3.54 -8.58 -6.92
CA ASN A 77 2.09 -8.70 -6.96
C ASN A 77 1.37 -7.52 -7.62
N LEU A 78 2.02 -6.34 -7.71
CA LEU A 78 1.47 -5.15 -8.38
C LEU A 78 2.58 -4.39 -9.10
N GLN A 79 2.28 -3.78 -10.25
CA GLN A 79 3.19 -2.99 -11.07
C GLN A 79 2.68 -1.59 -11.32
N GLY A 80 3.64 -0.66 -11.54
CA GLY A 80 3.35 0.68 -12.05
C GLY A 80 2.76 1.61 -10.99
N THR A 81 3.02 1.33 -9.73
CA THR A 81 2.65 2.20 -8.62
C THR A 81 3.43 3.51 -8.65
N GLU A 82 2.89 4.53 -8.05
CA GLU A 82 3.54 5.83 -7.88
C GLU A 82 3.19 6.38 -6.51
N PHE A 83 4.13 7.06 -5.85
CA PHE A 83 3.86 7.81 -4.65
C PHE A 83 4.83 8.98 -4.54
N THR A 84 4.32 10.11 -4.10
CA THR A 84 5.08 11.34 -3.85
C THR A 84 4.21 12.34 -3.08
N LEU A 85 4.66 13.59 -2.92
CA LEU A 85 3.78 14.65 -2.45
C LEU A 85 2.76 15.04 -3.53
N ALA A 86 1.55 15.31 -3.07
CA ALA A 86 0.46 15.85 -3.87
C ALA A 86 -0.07 17.14 -3.26
N VAL A 87 -0.69 17.95 -4.11
CA VAL A 87 -1.39 19.18 -3.72
C VAL A 87 -2.76 19.23 -4.41
N PRO A 88 -3.78 19.88 -3.81
CA PRO A 88 -5.06 20.13 -4.48
C PRO A 88 -4.90 21.00 -5.74
N ASP A 89 -5.85 20.87 -6.67
CA ASP A 89 -5.84 21.57 -7.96
C ASP A 89 -5.70 23.10 -7.82
N TYR A 90 -6.38 23.72 -6.86
CA TYR A 90 -6.25 25.17 -6.64
C TYR A 90 -4.86 25.59 -6.16
N VAL A 91 -4.12 24.72 -5.45
CA VAL A 91 -2.74 24.95 -5.04
C VAL A 91 -1.80 24.81 -6.24
N TRP A 92 -2.03 23.79 -7.07
CA TRP A 92 -1.29 23.60 -8.32
C TRP A 92 -1.47 24.79 -9.26
N ASN A 93 -2.70 25.27 -9.44
CA ASN A 93 -3.03 26.44 -10.24
C ASN A 93 -2.47 27.74 -9.61
N GLY A 94 -2.27 27.75 -8.29
CA GLY A 94 -1.59 28.79 -7.54
C GLY A 94 -0.07 28.84 -7.72
N GLY A 95 0.51 27.92 -8.55
CA GLY A 95 1.93 27.93 -8.92
C GLY A 95 2.79 26.92 -8.17
N VAL A 96 2.21 25.97 -7.41
CA VAL A 96 2.97 24.91 -6.72
C VAL A 96 2.88 23.63 -7.56
N ARG A 97 3.92 23.36 -8.36
CA ARG A 97 3.98 22.21 -9.29
C ARG A 97 5.15 21.28 -9.03
N ASP A 98 6.16 21.81 -8.34
CA ASP A 98 7.42 21.13 -8.06
C ASP A 98 7.77 21.25 -6.58
N PHE A 99 8.56 20.34 -6.06
CA PHE A 99 9.06 20.43 -4.68
C PHE A 99 9.77 21.78 -4.41
N ALA A 100 10.47 22.32 -5.41
CA ALA A 100 11.14 23.62 -5.31
C ALA A 100 10.18 24.83 -5.17
N ASP A 101 8.90 24.64 -5.48
CA ASP A 101 7.89 25.69 -5.32
C ASP A 101 7.35 25.78 -3.89
N LEU A 102 7.41 24.67 -3.12
CA LEU A 102 6.82 24.60 -1.77
C LEU A 102 7.30 25.75 -0.87
N ASN A 103 8.61 25.97 -0.81
CA ASN A 103 9.16 26.97 0.10
C ASN A 103 8.83 28.43 -0.31
N LYS A 104 8.48 28.66 -1.58
CA LYS A 104 7.98 29.98 -2.04
C LYS A 104 6.64 30.33 -1.40
N HIS A 105 5.88 29.32 -0.98
CA HIS A 105 4.56 29.43 -0.38
C HIS A 105 4.53 28.95 1.09
N ALA A 106 5.68 28.95 1.77
CA ALA A 106 5.87 28.35 3.09
C ALA A 106 4.84 28.80 4.14
N ASP A 107 4.49 30.07 4.17
CA ASP A 107 3.53 30.63 5.13
C ASP A 107 2.11 30.14 4.87
N GLN A 108 1.71 29.98 3.59
CA GLN A 108 0.41 29.44 3.20
C GLN A 108 0.24 27.99 3.61
N PHE A 109 1.31 27.17 3.51
CA PHE A 109 1.35 25.78 4.00
C PHE A 109 1.54 25.67 5.52
N GLY A 110 1.85 26.76 6.21
CA GLY A 110 2.24 26.73 7.63
C GLY A 110 3.48 25.90 7.88
N ARG A 111 4.35 25.75 6.87
CA ARG A 111 5.55 24.89 6.86
C ARG A 111 5.27 23.47 7.32
N LYS A 112 4.20 22.86 6.79
CA LYS A 112 3.80 21.48 7.13
C LYS A 112 3.68 20.60 5.88
N LEU A 113 4.21 19.39 5.98
CA LEU A 113 3.95 18.28 5.06
C LEU A 113 3.14 17.23 5.80
N TYR A 114 2.14 16.67 5.16
CA TYR A 114 1.27 15.68 5.79
C TYR A 114 1.61 14.29 5.28
N GLY A 115 2.07 13.45 6.20
CA GLY A 115 2.45 12.06 5.96
C GLY A 115 1.44 11.08 6.51
N ILE A 116 1.82 9.81 6.46
CA ILE A 116 1.05 8.67 6.93
C ILE A 116 1.60 8.12 8.25
N GLY A 117 1.28 6.86 8.60
CA GLY A 117 1.66 6.27 9.88
C GLY A 117 3.16 6.35 10.16
N SER A 118 3.51 6.57 11.43
CA SER A 118 4.90 6.69 11.86
C SER A 118 5.70 5.45 11.50
N GLY A 119 6.94 5.63 11.03
CA GLY A 119 7.81 4.57 10.53
C GLY A 119 7.49 4.11 9.11
N ALA A 120 6.50 4.69 8.43
CA ALA A 120 6.26 4.42 7.02
C ALA A 120 7.44 4.93 6.17
N PRO A 121 7.92 4.13 5.20
CA PRO A 121 9.07 4.51 4.36
C PRO A 121 8.90 5.84 3.62
N ALA A 122 7.69 6.16 3.18
CA ALA A 122 7.40 7.45 2.54
C ALA A 122 7.63 8.65 3.49
N ASN A 123 7.32 8.49 4.79
CA ASN A 123 7.66 9.50 5.79
C ASN A 123 9.16 9.65 5.97
N LEU A 124 9.93 8.55 5.89
CA LEU A 124 11.40 8.60 5.98
C LEU A 124 11.99 9.40 4.82
N SER A 125 11.43 9.30 3.62
CA SER A 125 11.81 10.14 2.48
C SER A 125 11.56 11.63 2.76
N LEU A 126 10.40 11.99 3.31
CA LEU A 126 10.10 13.38 3.69
C LEU A 126 11.01 13.88 4.82
N GLN A 127 11.29 13.03 5.82
CA GLN A 127 12.21 13.36 6.91
C GLN A 127 13.64 13.61 6.38
N ALA A 128 14.11 12.82 5.39
CA ALA A 128 15.39 13.04 4.74
C ALA A 128 15.42 14.38 3.98
N ILE A 129 14.40 14.71 3.21
CA ILE A 129 14.25 16.00 2.52
C ILE A 129 14.34 17.17 3.51
N ILE A 130 13.63 17.09 4.63
CA ILE A 130 13.63 18.13 5.68
C ILE A 130 15.02 18.22 6.33
N LYS A 131 15.61 17.09 6.72
CA LYS A 131 16.92 17.03 7.38
C LYS A 131 18.03 17.59 6.52
N ASP A 132 18.00 17.32 5.23
CA ASP A 132 19.00 17.75 4.26
C ASP A 132 18.76 19.18 3.75
N ASP A 133 17.73 19.87 4.27
CA ASP A 133 17.25 21.17 3.79
C ASP A 133 17.05 21.20 2.27
N ALA A 134 16.70 20.08 1.67
CA ALA A 134 16.43 20.02 0.25
C ALA A 134 15.23 20.91 -0.09
N PHE A 135 15.33 21.64 -1.21
CA PHE A 135 14.32 22.61 -1.64
C PHE A 135 14.04 23.75 -0.64
N GLY A 136 14.93 23.97 0.36
CA GLY A 136 14.73 24.95 1.44
C GLY A 136 13.67 24.52 2.46
N LEU A 137 13.44 23.22 2.61
CA LEU A 137 12.41 22.68 3.50
C LEU A 137 12.90 22.36 4.93
N GLY A 138 14.13 22.73 5.31
CA GLY A 138 14.73 22.41 6.60
C GLY A 138 13.98 22.99 7.82
N LYS A 139 13.14 24.00 7.62
CA LYS A 139 12.27 24.58 8.67
C LYS A 139 10.83 24.01 8.66
N TRP A 140 10.56 23.06 7.79
CA TRP A 140 9.25 22.44 7.68
C TRP A 140 9.11 21.29 8.68
N LYS A 141 7.87 20.91 8.94
CA LYS A 141 7.53 19.83 9.87
C LYS A 141 6.70 18.78 9.15
N LEU A 142 7.08 17.52 9.33
CA LEU A 142 6.25 16.39 8.93
C LEU A 142 5.17 16.16 10.01
N VAL A 143 3.92 16.11 9.58
CA VAL A 143 2.76 15.74 10.41
C VAL A 143 2.43 14.29 10.07
N GLU A 144 2.79 13.39 10.96
CA GLU A 144 2.52 11.96 10.82
C GLU A 144 1.15 11.62 11.43
N SER A 145 0.36 10.82 10.69
CA SER A 145 -0.94 10.33 11.16
C SER A 145 -1.33 9.07 10.37
N SER A 146 -2.46 8.42 10.70
CA SER A 146 -2.96 7.36 9.82
C SER A 146 -3.36 7.90 8.44
N GLU A 147 -3.43 7.02 7.44
CA GLU A 147 -3.96 7.35 6.09
C GLU A 147 -5.30 8.09 6.21
N GLN A 148 -6.24 7.53 6.99
CA GLN A 148 -7.59 8.08 7.16
C GLN A 148 -7.57 9.48 7.81
N ALA A 149 -6.69 9.69 8.80
CA ALA A 149 -6.57 10.98 9.47
C ALA A 149 -5.92 12.03 8.57
N MET A 150 -4.93 11.64 7.76
CA MET A 150 -4.33 12.51 6.74
C MET A 150 -5.39 12.93 5.70
N LEU A 151 -6.13 11.98 5.13
CA LEU A 151 -7.18 12.26 4.14
C LEU A 151 -8.30 13.14 4.71
N ALA A 152 -8.69 12.93 5.97
CA ALA A 152 -9.64 13.80 6.66
C ALA A 152 -9.10 15.23 6.82
N GLN A 153 -7.79 15.39 7.03
CA GLN A 153 -7.16 16.73 7.06
C GLN A 153 -7.14 17.37 5.68
N VAL A 154 -6.85 16.59 4.63
CA VAL A 154 -6.91 17.07 3.24
C VAL A 154 -8.31 17.56 2.89
N ASP A 155 -9.35 16.77 3.20
CA ASP A 155 -10.74 17.15 2.96
C ASP A 155 -11.12 18.47 3.68
N ARG A 156 -10.68 18.64 4.93
CA ARG A 156 -10.89 19.90 5.68
C ARG A 156 -10.17 21.09 5.03
N ALA A 157 -8.94 20.89 4.56
CA ALA A 157 -8.18 21.93 3.90
C ALA A 157 -8.79 22.33 2.55
N VAL A 158 -9.21 21.34 1.75
CA VAL A 158 -9.87 21.56 0.45
C VAL A 158 -11.17 22.35 0.62
N LYS A 159 -12.03 21.98 1.58
CA LYS A 159 -13.27 22.71 1.88
C LYS A 159 -13.05 24.17 2.27
N LYS A 160 -11.89 24.50 2.82
CA LYS A 160 -11.52 25.86 3.25
C LYS A 160 -10.58 26.56 2.27
N GLN A 161 -10.25 25.94 1.15
CA GLN A 161 -9.26 26.43 0.17
C GLN A 161 -7.90 26.75 0.80
N GLN A 162 -7.50 26.00 1.84
CA GLN A 162 -6.21 26.15 2.53
C GLN A 162 -5.14 25.35 1.79
N TYR A 163 -3.93 25.90 1.70
CA TYR A 163 -2.80 25.20 1.12
C TYR A 163 -2.43 23.98 1.97
N ILE A 164 -2.30 22.84 1.31
CA ILE A 164 -1.89 21.57 1.92
C ILE A 164 -1.04 20.78 0.92
N ALA A 165 0.06 20.21 1.41
CA ALA A 165 0.88 19.22 0.69
C ALA A 165 0.89 17.93 1.51
N PHE A 166 0.55 16.83 0.87
CA PHE A 166 0.33 15.54 1.53
C PHE A 166 0.85 14.39 0.68
N LEU A 167 1.15 13.26 1.31
CA LEU A 167 1.50 12.04 0.57
C LEU A 167 0.30 11.55 -0.23
N GLY A 168 0.53 11.36 -1.53
CA GLY A 168 -0.40 10.73 -2.45
C GLY A 168 0.23 9.53 -3.12
N TRP A 169 -0.57 8.54 -3.50
CA TRP A 169 -0.11 7.36 -4.20
C TRP A 169 -1.19 6.76 -5.10
N THR A 170 -0.76 5.94 -6.04
CA THR A 170 -1.64 5.14 -6.90
C THR A 170 -1.24 3.66 -6.79
N PRO A 171 -2.19 2.71 -6.61
CA PRO A 171 -3.65 2.90 -6.67
C PRO A 171 -4.23 3.48 -5.36
N HIS A 172 -5.14 4.42 -5.45
CA HIS A 172 -5.95 4.89 -4.32
C HIS A 172 -7.14 5.74 -4.81
N PRO A 173 -8.35 5.64 -4.21
CA PRO A 173 -9.52 6.44 -4.59
C PRO A 173 -9.33 7.95 -4.49
N MET A 174 -8.36 8.42 -3.69
CA MET A 174 -8.03 9.86 -3.60
C MET A 174 -7.73 10.47 -4.96
N ASN A 175 -7.14 9.71 -5.89
CA ASN A 175 -6.77 10.18 -7.23
C ASN A 175 -8.00 10.60 -8.08
N VAL A 176 -9.16 10.03 -7.77
CA VAL A 176 -10.42 10.37 -8.45
C VAL A 176 -11.26 11.35 -7.62
N LYS A 177 -11.26 11.17 -6.28
CA LYS A 177 -12.12 11.94 -5.38
C LYS A 177 -11.59 13.32 -5.01
N LEU A 178 -10.26 13.42 -4.92
CA LEU A 178 -9.59 14.69 -4.67
C LEU A 178 -9.07 15.22 -6.01
N ASN A 179 -9.55 16.37 -6.44
CA ASN A 179 -8.96 17.03 -7.58
C ASN A 179 -7.55 17.49 -7.18
N MET A 180 -6.55 16.65 -7.43
CA MET A 180 -5.18 16.80 -6.95
C MET A 180 -4.15 16.52 -8.03
N HIS A 181 -2.93 17.00 -7.81
CA HIS A 181 -1.78 16.77 -8.68
C HIS A 181 -0.56 16.33 -7.87
N TYR A 182 0.21 15.40 -8.41
CA TYR A 182 1.52 15.02 -7.88
C TYR A 182 2.58 16.07 -8.20
N LEU A 183 3.43 16.38 -7.24
CA LEU A 183 4.55 17.30 -7.44
C LEU A 183 5.71 16.58 -8.14
N THR A 184 6.38 17.29 -9.05
CA THR A 184 7.64 16.88 -9.68
C THR A 184 8.85 17.27 -8.84
N GLY A 185 10.05 16.78 -9.21
CA GLY A 185 11.32 17.13 -8.56
C GLY A 185 11.69 16.30 -7.34
N GLY A 186 10.79 15.42 -6.88
CA GLY A 186 11.00 14.54 -5.73
C GLY A 186 11.58 13.16 -6.05
N GLU A 187 11.89 12.87 -7.32
CA GLU A 187 12.21 11.53 -7.82
C GLU A 187 13.46 10.91 -7.17
N LYS A 188 14.41 11.75 -6.71
CA LYS A 188 15.59 11.28 -5.96
C LYS A 188 15.20 10.51 -4.68
N TRP A 189 14.09 10.89 -4.03
CA TRP A 189 13.65 10.34 -2.74
C TRP A 189 12.48 9.36 -2.88
N PHE A 190 11.66 9.51 -3.91
CA PHE A 190 10.45 8.72 -4.10
C PHE A 190 10.53 7.74 -5.27
N GLY A 191 11.49 7.91 -6.19
CA GLY A 191 11.48 7.23 -7.49
C GLY A 191 10.44 7.84 -8.42
N SER A 192 10.30 7.28 -9.62
CA SER A 192 9.29 7.72 -10.60
C SER A 192 8.08 6.78 -10.64
N LYS A 193 8.34 5.47 -10.68
CA LYS A 193 7.34 4.40 -10.63
C LYS A 193 7.90 3.25 -9.82
N GLY A 194 7.03 2.44 -9.28
CA GLY A 194 7.41 1.32 -8.45
C GLY A 194 6.54 0.08 -8.65
N ASP A 195 6.88 -0.93 -7.87
CA ASP A 195 6.20 -2.21 -7.82
C ASP A 195 5.95 -2.59 -6.36
N VAL A 196 4.95 -3.45 -6.13
CA VAL A 196 4.71 -4.03 -4.81
C VAL A 196 5.05 -5.51 -4.84
N PHE A 197 5.70 -5.97 -3.78
CA PHE A 197 6.13 -7.36 -3.65
C PHE A 197 5.47 -8.04 -2.45
N THR A 198 5.19 -9.33 -2.64
CA THR A 198 4.83 -10.24 -1.55
C THR A 198 6.09 -10.76 -0.89
N LEU A 199 6.21 -10.55 0.41
CA LEU A 199 7.28 -11.07 1.24
C LEU A 199 6.74 -12.18 2.15
N THR A 200 7.59 -13.14 2.50
CA THR A 200 7.29 -14.16 3.50
C THR A 200 8.46 -14.30 4.49
N ARG A 201 8.15 -14.87 5.65
CA ARG A 201 9.22 -15.35 6.55
C ARG A 201 10.08 -16.38 5.85
N LYS A 202 11.34 -16.48 6.27
CA LYS A 202 12.28 -17.49 5.78
C LYS A 202 11.70 -18.89 5.94
N GLY A 203 11.82 -19.70 4.90
CA GLY A 203 11.37 -21.11 4.90
C GLY A 203 9.84 -21.30 4.82
N TYR A 204 9.06 -20.23 4.63
CA TYR A 204 7.60 -20.35 4.50
C TYR A 204 7.17 -21.20 3.30
N PRO A 205 7.76 -21.08 2.09
CA PRO A 205 7.41 -21.93 0.96
C PRO A 205 7.64 -23.43 1.20
N GLN A 206 8.62 -23.77 2.03
CA GLN A 206 8.92 -25.16 2.39
C GLN A 206 7.93 -25.68 3.46
N ALA A 207 7.59 -24.83 4.44
CA ALA A 207 6.69 -25.18 5.52
C ALA A 207 5.21 -25.21 5.09
N CYS A 208 4.81 -24.36 4.15
CA CYS A 208 3.43 -24.21 3.66
C CYS A 208 3.39 -24.07 2.13
N PRO A 209 3.82 -25.09 1.36
CA PRO A 209 4.04 -24.96 -0.08
C PRO A 209 2.78 -24.57 -0.85
N ASN A 210 1.63 -25.10 -0.49
CA ASN A 210 0.36 -24.80 -1.16
C ASN A 210 -0.11 -23.35 -0.92
N ALA A 211 -0.06 -22.86 0.31
CA ALA A 211 -0.38 -21.46 0.61
C ALA A 211 0.65 -20.50 -0.01
N ALA A 212 1.94 -20.85 0.01
CA ALA A 212 2.99 -20.07 -0.64
C ALA A 212 2.78 -20.01 -2.16
N LYS A 213 2.33 -21.11 -2.78
CA LYS A 213 1.98 -21.16 -4.21
C LYS A 213 0.87 -20.18 -4.52
N LEU A 214 -0.24 -20.20 -3.73
CA LEU A 214 -1.30 -19.23 -3.88
C LEU A 214 -0.78 -17.79 -3.76
N LEU A 215 -0.08 -17.46 -2.67
CA LEU A 215 0.46 -16.12 -2.45
C LEU A 215 1.41 -15.67 -3.56
N SER A 216 2.18 -16.60 -4.15
CA SER A 216 3.06 -16.33 -5.29
C SER A 216 2.30 -16.06 -6.58
N ASN A 217 1.14 -16.67 -6.75
CA ASN A 217 0.29 -16.49 -7.93
C ASN A 217 -0.53 -15.20 -7.88
N LEU A 218 -0.76 -14.63 -6.67
CA LEU A 218 -1.53 -13.39 -6.52
C LEU A 218 -0.87 -12.27 -7.32
N SER A 219 -1.64 -11.75 -8.24
CA SER A 219 -1.27 -10.63 -9.10
C SER A 219 -2.47 -9.69 -9.18
N PHE A 220 -2.23 -8.42 -8.90
CA PHE A 220 -3.22 -7.36 -8.87
C PHE A 220 -2.97 -6.37 -9.98
N THR A 221 -3.97 -5.58 -10.32
CA THR A 221 -3.84 -4.43 -11.22
C THR A 221 -4.24 -3.16 -10.49
N LEU A 222 -3.74 -2.02 -10.94
CA LEU A 222 -4.12 -0.71 -10.40
C LEU A 222 -5.64 -0.51 -10.47
N ASP A 223 -6.27 -0.96 -11.57
CA ASP A 223 -7.72 -0.87 -11.77
C ASP A 223 -8.50 -1.74 -10.79
N MET A 224 -8.07 -2.99 -10.58
CA MET A 224 -8.68 -3.90 -9.61
C MET A 224 -8.67 -3.30 -8.20
N GLU A 225 -7.51 -2.85 -7.73
CA GLU A 225 -7.39 -2.30 -6.39
C GLU A 225 -8.18 -1.00 -6.24
N ASN A 226 -8.10 -0.10 -7.23
CA ASN A 226 -8.92 1.11 -7.25
C ASN A 226 -10.41 0.80 -7.19
N THR A 227 -10.88 -0.20 -7.97
CA THR A 227 -12.29 -0.60 -7.99
C THR A 227 -12.75 -1.11 -6.63
N ILE A 228 -12.00 -2.03 -6.02
CA ILE A 228 -12.34 -2.59 -4.70
C ILE A 228 -12.35 -1.49 -3.63
N MET A 229 -11.32 -0.64 -3.59
CA MET A 229 -11.26 0.47 -2.63
C MET A 229 -12.38 1.49 -2.83
N ALA A 230 -12.74 1.79 -4.09
CA ALA A 230 -13.86 2.69 -4.39
C ALA A 230 -15.19 2.12 -3.87
N GLU A 231 -15.45 0.83 -4.04
CA GLU A 231 -16.62 0.14 -3.49
C GLU A 231 -16.72 0.28 -1.96
N VAL A 232 -15.59 0.09 -1.25
CA VAL A 232 -15.53 0.27 0.21
C VAL A 232 -15.95 1.67 0.61
N VAL A 233 -15.42 2.69 -0.07
CA VAL A 233 -15.69 4.09 0.27
C VAL A 233 -17.11 4.51 -0.12
N ASP A 234 -17.56 4.13 -1.31
CA ASP A 234 -18.85 4.60 -1.88
C ASP A 234 -20.05 3.88 -1.27
N LYS A 235 -19.93 2.57 -1.07
CA LYS A 235 -20.99 1.74 -0.51
C LYS A 235 -20.90 1.55 1.00
N LYS A 236 -19.78 1.99 1.62
CA LYS A 236 -19.50 1.83 3.06
C LYS A 236 -19.57 0.36 3.52
N ILE A 237 -19.03 -0.52 2.69
CA ILE A 237 -18.91 -1.96 2.96
C ILE A 237 -17.50 -2.31 3.41
N SER A 238 -17.31 -3.53 3.93
CA SER A 238 -15.98 -4.02 4.31
C SER A 238 -15.11 -4.31 3.07
N PHE A 239 -13.78 -4.35 3.26
CA PHE A 239 -12.85 -4.80 2.21
C PHE A 239 -13.14 -6.25 1.78
N ASP A 240 -13.57 -7.11 2.71
CA ASP A 240 -13.94 -8.49 2.41
C ASP A 240 -15.17 -8.57 1.49
N ASP A 241 -16.20 -7.78 1.78
CA ASP A 241 -17.41 -7.74 0.94
C ASP A 241 -17.10 -7.18 -0.44
N ALA A 242 -16.28 -6.12 -0.52
CA ALA A 242 -15.87 -5.52 -1.78
C ALA A 242 -14.98 -6.47 -2.61
N ALA A 243 -14.01 -7.14 -1.99
CA ALA A 243 -13.17 -8.14 -2.65
C ALA A 243 -14.02 -9.32 -3.16
N LYS A 244 -14.96 -9.81 -2.35
CA LYS A 244 -15.90 -10.87 -2.72
C LYS A 244 -16.79 -10.45 -3.90
N ALA A 245 -17.31 -9.23 -3.89
CA ALA A 245 -18.12 -8.69 -4.99
C ALA A 245 -17.30 -8.59 -6.29
N TRP A 246 -16.06 -8.13 -6.19
CA TRP A 246 -15.18 -8.03 -7.35
C TRP A 246 -14.86 -9.42 -7.94
N VAL A 247 -14.50 -10.40 -7.12
CA VAL A 247 -14.19 -11.78 -7.57
C VAL A 247 -15.41 -12.45 -8.20
N ARG A 248 -16.61 -12.20 -7.67
CA ARG A 248 -17.87 -12.67 -8.31
C ARG A 248 -18.07 -12.10 -9.70
N ALA A 249 -17.70 -10.84 -9.92
CA ALA A 249 -17.81 -10.18 -11.23
C ALA A 249 -16.67 -10.58 -12.19
N HIS A 250 -15.56 -11.09 -11.67
CA HIS A 250 -14.35 -11.46 -12.43
C HIS A 250 -13.89 -12.88 -12.08
N PRO A 251 -14.74 -13.92 -12.29
CA PRO A 251 -14.43 -15.29 -11.90
C PRO A 251 -13.22 -15.89 -12.63
N GLU A 252 -12.84 -15.32 -13.78
CA GLU A 252 -11.66 -15.71 -14.55
C GLU A 252 -10.34 -15.45 -13.80
N ALA A 253 -10.30 -14.50 -12.85
CA ALA A 253 -9.12 -14.24 -12.04
C ALA A 253 -8.72 -15.46 -11.19
N LEU A 254 -9.69 -16.28 -10.80
CA LEU A 254 -9.46 -17.51 -10.02
C LEU A 254 -8.56 -18.51 -10.77
N ASP A 255 -8.67 -18.59 -12.09
CA ASP A 255 -7.92 -19.55 -12.90
C ASP A 255 -6.41 -19.29 -12.80
N GLY A 256 -5.99 -18.01 -12.83
CA GLY A 256 -4.59 -17.63 -12.64
C GLY A 256 -4.12 -17.81 -11.20
N TRP A 257 -4.88 -17.30 -10.24
CA TRP A 257 -4.50 -17.31 -8.83
C TRP A 257 -4.43 -18.70 -8.22
N LEU A 258 -5.32 -19.60 -8.66
CA LEU A 258 -5.43 -20.97 -8.12
C LEU A 258 -4.71 -22.02 -8.95
N THR A 259 -3.95 -21.62 -9.98
CA THR A 259 -3.15 -22.55 -10.79
C THR A 259 -2.16 -23.34 -9.91
N GLY A 260 -2.30 -24.67 -9.90
CA GLY A 260 -1.46 -25.57 -9.11
C GLY A 260 -1.67 -25.49 -7.60
N VAL A 261 -2.79 -24.93 -7.16
CA VAL A 261 -3.23 -24.84 -5.76
C VAL A 261 -4.35 -25.83 -5.51
N THR A 262 -4.38 -26.44 -4.31
CA THR A 262 -5.43 -27.33 -3.86
C THR A 262 -5.98 -26.89 -2.49
N THR A 263 -7.08 -27.51 -2.03
CA THR A 263 -7.42 -27.43 -0.60
C THR A 263 -6.37 -28.16 0.23
N LYS A 264 -6.37 -27.99 1.54
CA LYS A 264 -5.50 -28.76 2.46
C LYS A 264 -5.70 -30.26 2.34
N GLU A 265 -6.90 -30.71 1.98
CA GLU A 265 -7.28 -32.12 1.79
C GLU A 265 -7.02 -32.61 0.36
N GLY A 266 -6.43 -31.76 -0.52
CA GLY A 266 -6.08 -32.11 -1.89
C GLY A 266 -7.23 -31.97 -2.90
N ALA A 267 -8.37 -31.36 -2.53
CA ALA A 267 -9.49 -31.15 -3.43
C ALA A 267 -9.26 -29.93 -4.35
N ASP A 268 -10.10 -29.79 -5.38
CA ASP A 268 -10.07 -28.69 -6.34
C ASP A 268 -10.27 -27.32 -5.64
N ALA A 269 -9.29 -26.44 -5.78
CA ALA A 269 -9.28 -25.12 -5.15
C ALA A 269 -10.32 -24.17 -5.76
N VAL A 270 -10.49 -24.19 -7.09
CA VAL A 270 -11.45 -23.32 -7.79
C VAL A 270 -12.88 -23.67 -7.34
N ALA A 271 -13.20 -24.96 -7.31
CA ALA A 271 -14.51 -25.41 -6.83
C ALA A 271 -14.75 -25.06 -5.36
N ALA A 272 -13.70 -25.16 -4.51
CA ALA A 272 -13.81 -24.79 -3.10
C ALA A 272 -14.11 -23.31 -2.91
N VAL A 273 -13.38 -22.42 -3.60
CA VAL A 273 -13.60 -20.98 -3.54
C VAL A 273 -14.95 -20.58 -4.12
N ARG A 274 -15.33 -21.10 -5.29
CA ARG A 274 -16.62 -20.77 -5.93
C ARG A 274 -17.83 -21.09 -5.05
N ARG A 275 -17.77 -22.11 -4.18
CA ARG A 275 -18.86 -22.42 -3.23
C ARG A 275 -19.06 -21.37 -2.15
N THR A 276 -18.08 -20.52 -1.88
CA THR A 276 -18.13 -19.48 -0.84
C THR A 276 -18.38 -18.07 -1.40
N LEU A 277 -18.28 -17.91 -2.72
CA LEU A 277 -18.63 -16.68 -3.41
C LEU A 277 -20.15 -16.54 -3.49
#